data_feedbf5087e81db29baa4ae6ee1a092a
#
_entry.id   feedbf5087e81db29baa4ae6ee1a092a
#
_cell.length_a   1.000
_cell.length_b   1.000
_cell.length_c   1.000
_cell.angle_alpha   90.00
_cell.angle_beta   90.00
_cell.angle_gamma   90.00
#
_symmetry.space_group_name_H-M   'P 1'
#
loop_
_entity.id
_entity.type
_entity.pdbx_description
1 polymer ?
#
loop_
_entity_poly.entity_id
_entity_poly.type
_entity_poly.pdbx_seq_one_letter_code
_entity_poly.pdbx_strand_id
1 'polypeptide(L)'
;AYKMKYDVLKRKSGRRKAGQVDHNSGKKGLEIISEETGDSPKQVQRYIKMADLIPELLEKVDDGSMGFTPAVQIAYLKKREQKDILDAMELTLCTPSLSQAMRMKKLSADGKLTTQRVEDILSEIKQKETDRVVFKNDQLHKYFPKNYSTEQMKREIIELLKLYVLNY
;
A
#
# COMPACT_ATOMS: atom_id res chain seq x y z
N ALA A 1 0.78 -5.33 21.04
CA ALA A 1 2.07 -5.68 21.66
C ALA A 1 3.18 -4.68 21.29
N TYR A 2 3.54 -4.45 20.02
CA TYR A 2 4.69 -3.61 19.59
C TYR A 2 4.61 -2.15 20.09
N LYS A 3 3.46 -1.47 19.96
CA LYS A 3 3.29 -0.08 20.41
C LYS A 3 3.50 0.06 21.91
N MET A 4 2.90 -0.82 22.70
CA MET A 4 3.06 -0.79 24.17
C MET A 4 4.53 -0.97 24.57
N LYS A 5 5.23 -1.91 23.94
CA LYS A 5 6.66 -2.15 24.19
C LYS A 5 7.51 -0.95 23.79
N TYR A 6 7.24 -0.37 22.62
CA TYR A 6 7.92 0.83 22.16
C TYR A 6 7.72 2.02 23.10
N ASP A 7 6.48 2.25 23.58
CA ASP A 7 6.14 3.33 24.50
C ASP A 7 6.83 3.16 25.85
N VAL A 8 6.96 1.91 26.34
CA VAL A 8 7.72 1.60 27.57
C VAL A 8 9.20 1.90 27.40
N LEU A 9 9.82 1.48 26.30
CA LEU A 9 11.23 1.75 26.01
C LEU A 9 11.49 3.25 25.84
N LYS A 10 10.59 3.97 25.19
CA LYS A 10 10.66 5.42 25.04
C LYS A 10 10.59 6.14 26.39
N ARG A 11 9.74 5.68 27.33
CA ARG A 11 9.63 6.24 28.69
C ARG A 11 10.87 5.96 29.54
N LYS A 12 11.49 4.79 29.40
CA LYS A 12 12.72 4.41 30.13
C LYS A 12 13.96 5.23 29.70
N SER A 13 13.91 5.87 28.53
CA SER A 13 14.99 6.70 28.00
C SER A 13 15.21 8.04 28.71
N GLY A 14 14.64 8.20 29.93
CA GLY A 14 15.01 9.24 30.90
C GLY A 14 14.21 10.54 30.82
N ARG A 15 14.01 11.13 32.02
CA ARG A 15 13.48 12.50 32.23
C ARG A 15 14.57 13.50 31.78
N ARG A 16 14.37 14.08 30.59
CA ARG A 16 15.36 14.97 29.95
C ARG A 16 15.38 16.35 30.60
N LYS A 17 16.57 16.95 30.76
CA LYS A 17 16.72 18.37 31.03
C LYS A 17 16.23 19.16 29.79
N ALA A 18 15.49 20.24 30.03
CA ALA A 18 14.99 21.10 28.95
C ALA A 18 16.17 21.56 28.08
N GLY A 19 16.11 21.27 26.77
CA GLY A 19 17.09 21.73 25.78
C GLY A 19 17.83 20.65 24.98
N GLN A 20 17.77 19.35 25.35
CA GLN A 20 18.39 18.27 24.55
C GLN A 20 17.34 17.48 23.77
N VAL A 21 17.29 17.69 22.47
CA VAL A 21 16.54 16.85 21.54
C VAL A 21 17.47 15.72 21.07
N ASP A 22 17.33 14.55 21.71
CA ASP A 22 18.05 13.37 21.25
C ASP A 22 17.24 12.62 20.18
N HIS A 23 17.57 12.82 18.92
CA HIS A 23 16.97 12.13 17.80
C HIS A 23 17.20 10.59 17.81
N ASN A 24 18.07 10.09 18.70
CA ASN A 24 18.48 8.68 18.73
C ASN A 24 17.64 7.78 19.66
N SER A 25 16.85 8.33 20.59
CA SER A 25 16.14 7.46 21.55
C SER A 25 15.02 6.62 20.93
N GLY A 26 14.39 7.14 19.87
CA GLY A 26 13.38 6.38 19.11
C GLY A 26 14.00 5.27 18.23
N LYS A 27 15.20 5.50 17.70
CA LYS A 27 15.94 4.50 16.92
C LYS A 27 16.36 3.32 17.78
N LYS A 28 16.93 3.56 18.95
CA LYS A 28 17.30 2.48 19.88
C LYS A 28 16.11 1.60 20.28
N GLY A 29 14.93 2.19 20.52
CA GLY A 29 13.74 1.42 20.86
C GLY A 29 13.26 0.51 19.73
N LEU A 30 13.34 0.95 18.49
CA LEU A 30 12.99 0.14 17.31
C LEU A 30 14.01 -0.99 17.08
N GLU A 31 15.30 -0.70 17.26
CA GLU A 31 16.38 -1.69 17.14
C GLU A 31 16.25 -2.80 18.18
N ILE A 32 15.99 -2.47 19.44
CA ILE A 32 15.77 -3.45 20.52
C ILE A 32 14.58 -4.38 20.17
N ILE A 33 13.45 -3.81 19.73
CA ILE A 33 12.30 -4.62 19.36
C ILE A 33 12.59 -5.48 18.14
N SER A 34 13.32 -4.94 17.16
CA SER A 34 13.76 -5.64 15.96
C SER A 34 14.62 -6.86 16.28
N GLU A 35 15.61 -6.71 17.16
CA GLU A 35 16.48 -7.79 17.61
C GLU A 35 15.73 -8.89 18.37
N GLU A 36 14.74 -8.51 19.20
CA GLU A 36 13.95 -9.47 19.99
C GLU A 36 12.91 -10.23 19.16
N THR A 37 12.36 -9.60 18.09
CA THR A 37 11.27 -10.18 17.30
C THR A 37 11.74 -10.80 15.99
N GLY A 38 12.96 -10.49 15.56
CA GLY A 38 13.48 -10.86 14.23
C GLY A 38 12.92 -10.04 13.08
N ASP A 39 12.01 -9.08 13.34
CA ASP A 39 11.47 -8.18 12.33
C ASP A 39 12.44 -7.03 12.05
N SER A 40 12.48 -6.54 10.82
CA SER A 40 13.26 -5.34 10.52
C SER A 40 12.74 -4.11 11.28
N PRO A 41 13.60 -3.13 11.64
CA PRO A 41 13.15 -1.90 12.32
C PRO A 41 12.03 -1.17 11.55
N LYS A 42 12.07 -1.23 10.22
CA LYS A 42 11.04 -0.66 9.35
C LYS A 42 9.70 -1.39 9.48
N GLN A 43 9.73 -2.71 9.62
CA GLN A 43 8.52 -3.51 9.82
C GLN A 43 7.93 -3.27 11.21
N VAL A 44 8.77 -3.21 12.25
CA VAL A 44 8.37 -2.83 13.62
C VAL A 44 7.67 -1.46 13.61
N GLN A 45 8.23 -0.47 12.91
CA GLN A 45 7.62 0.85 12.78
C GLN A 45 6.23 0.81 12.12
N ARG A 46 6.03 -0.05 11.12
CA ARG A 46 4.73 -0.24 10.45
C ARG A 46 3.71 -0.85 11.42
N TYR A 47 4.09 -1.87 12.20
CA TYR A 47 3.22 -2.46 13.22
C TYR A 47 2.84 -1.45 14.32
N ILE A 48 3.79 -0.63 14.77
CA ILE A 48 3.52 0.45 15.73
C ILE A 48 2.50 1.44 15.14
N LYS A 49 2.66 1.78 13.86
CA LYS A 49 1.74 2.70 13.18
C LYS A 49 0.32 2.13 13.01
N MET A 50 0.18 0.83 12.80
CA MET A 50 -1.12 0.15 12.72
C MET A 50 -1.99 0.39 13.98
N ALA A 51 -1.37 0.54 15.16
CA ALA A 51 -2.11 0.85 16.38
C ALA A 51 -2.76 2.26 16.39
N ASP A 52 -2.53 3.07 15.36
CA ASP A 52 -3.23 4.34 15.15
C ASP A 52 -4.48 4.19 14.27
N LEU A 53 -4.84 2.99 13.82
CA LEU A 53 -6.13 2.72 13.18
C LEU A 53 -7.27 2.78 14.21
N ILE A 54 -8.48 3.05 13.73
CA ILE A 54 -9.71 2.78 14.49
C ILE A 54 -9.90 1.28 14.61
N PRO A 55 -10.53 0.78 15.71
CA PRO A 55 -10.68 -0.65 15.95
C PRO A 55 -11.32 -1.40 14.79
N GLU A 56 -12.34 -0.83 14.18
CA GLU A 56 -13.11 -1.44 13.09
C GLU A 56 -12.25 -1.66 11.82
N LEU A 57 -11.34 -0.74 11.51
CA LEU A 57 -10.39 -0.92 10.41
C LEU A 57 -9.29 -1.92 10.75
N LEU A 58 -8.91 -2.01 12.03
CA LEU A 58 -7.95 -3.01 12.48
C LEU A 58 -8.52 -4.41 12.38
N GLU A 59 -9.79 -4.61 12.76
CA GLU A 59 -10.51 -5.87 12.58
C GLU A 59 -10.53 -6.32 11.11
N LYS A 60 -10.77 -5.39 10.17
CA LYS A 60 -10.70 -5.69 8.72
C LYS A 60 -9.30 -6.10 8.22
N VAL A 61 -8.25 -5.72 8.93
CA VAL A 61 -6.89 -6.22 8.65
C VAL A 61 -6.68 -7.60 9.23
N ASP A 62 -7.20 -7.85 10.44
CA ASP A 62 -7.04 -9.11 11.15
C ASP A 62 -7.86 -10.25 10.49
N ASP A 63 -9.03 -9.93 9.92
CA ASP A 63 -9.86 -10.88 9.16
C ASP A 63 -9.39 -11.06 7.69
N GLY A 64 -8.38 -10.29 7.25
CA GLY A 64 -7.79 -10.36 5.92
C GLY A 64 -8.60 -9.65 4.82
N SER A 65 -9.73 -9.00 5.15
CA SER A 65 -10.53 -8.24 4.17
C SER A 65 -9.82 -6.98 3.69
N MET A 66 -8.88 -6.46 4.48
CA MET A 66 -8.06 -5.30 4.14
C MET A 66 -6.57 -5.63 4.20
N GLY A 67 -5.84 -5.29 3.13
CA GLY A 67 -4.39 -5.52 3.07
C GLY A 67 -3.60 -4.70 4.09
N PHE A 68 -2.56 -5.30 4.69
CA PHE A 68 -1.67 -4.65 5.67
C PHE A 68 -1.05 -3.34 5.15
N THR A 69 -0.55 -3.34 3.90
CA THR A 69 0.16 -2.17 3.35
C THR A 69 -0.74 -0.95 3.13
N PRO A 70 -1.94 -1.07 2.54
CA PRO A 70 -2.94 0.01 2.52
C PRO A 70 -3.31 0.50 3.92
N ALA A 71 -3.54 -0.41 4.87
CA ALA A 71 -3.90 -0.11 6.24
C ALA A 71 -2.86 0.78 6.94
N VAL A 72 -1.57 0.48 6.77
CA VAL A 72 -0.48 1.34 7.28
C VAL A 72 -0.55 2.75 6.72
N GLN A 73 -0.93 2.95 5.45
CA GLN A 73 -1.09 4.30 4.88
C GLN A 73 -2.30 5.03 5.48
N ILE A 74 -3.41 4.32 5.69
CA ILE A 74 -4.63 4.88 6.31
C ILE A 74 -4.40 5.23 7.79
N ALA A 75 -3.55 4.51 8.49
CA ALA A 75 -3.18 4.83 9.87
C ALA A 75 -2.53 6.23 10.05
N TYR A 76 -2.09 6.89 8.97
CA TYR A 76 -1.61 8.26 9.01
C TYR A 76 -2.72 9.31 8.95
N LEU A 77 -3.95 8.93 8.59
CA LEU A 77 -5.09 9.82 8.48
C LEU A 77 -5.67 10.15 9.86
N LYS A 78 -6.44 11.25 9.93
CA LYS A 78 -7.19 11.61 11.15
C LYS A 78 -8.28 10.57 11.42
N LYS A 79 -8.64 10.39 12.69
CA LYS A 79 -9.66 9.40 13.08
C LYS A 79 -11.01 9.59 12.36
N ARG A 80 -11.42 10.85 12.13
CA ARG A 80 -12.62 11.16 11.36
C ARG A 80 -12.51 10.65 9.92
N GLU A 81 -11.38 10.93 9.25
CA GLU A 81 -11.14 10.50 7.87
C GLU A 81 -11.07 8.98 7.75
N GLN A 82 -10.54 8.29 8.79
CA GLN A 82 -10.55 6.82 8.86
C GLN A 82 -11.98 6.28 8.94
N LYS A 83 -12.87 6.97 9.65
CA LYS A 83 -14.29 6.61 9.74
C LYS A 83 -14.98 6.84 8.40
N ASP A 84 -14.73 7.98 7.74
CA ASP A 84 -15.25 8.25 6.39
C ASP A 84 -14.83 7.14 5.39
N ILE A 85 -13.60 6.61 5.53
CA ILE A 85 -13.13 5.49 4.71
C ILE A 85 -13.88 4.21 5.04
N LEU A 86 -14.12 3.90 6.31
CA LEU A 86 -14.88 2.73 6.73
C LEU A 86 -16.30 2.77 6.16
N ASP A 87 -16.98 3.91 6.33
CA ASP A 87 -18.35 4.11 5.83
C ASP A 87 -18.39 3.96 4.30
N ALA A 88 -17.41 4.51 3.59
CA ALA A 88 -17.31 4.37 2.13
C ALA A 88 -16.97 2.93 1.69
N MET A 89 -16.17 2.18 2.45
CA MET A 89 -15.93 0.75 2.19
C MET A 89 -17.19 -0.08 2.31
N GLU A 90 -18.06 0.23 3.29
CA GLU A 90 -19.35 -0.44 3.46
C GLU A 90 -20.33 -0.09 2.34
N LEU A 91 -20.35 1.17 1.92
CA LEU A 91 -21.20 1.64 0.82
C LEU A 91 -20.81 1.04 -0.53
N THR A 92 -19.50 1.02 -0.83
CA THR A 92 -18.98 0.57 -2.13
C THR A 92 -18.67 -0.92 -2.20
N LEU A 93 -18.70 -1.62 -1.07
CA LEU A 93 -18.23 -3.01 -0.92
C LEU A 93 -16.80 -3.22 -1.44
N CYS A 94 -15.99 -2.17 -1.42
CA CYS A 94 -14.63 -2.16 -1.90
C CYS A 94 -13.64 -1.84 -0.78
N THR A 95 -12.49 -2.51 -0.78
CA THR A 95 -11.37 -2.17 0.09
C THR A 95 -10.31 -1.37 -0.67
N PRO A 96 -9.68 -0.37 -0.05
CA PRO A 96 -8.72 0.48 -0.73
C PRO A 96 -7.46 -0.29 -1.14
N SER A 97 -7.03 -0.08 -2.38
CA SER A 97 -5.72 -0.52 -2.85
C SER A 97 -4.62 0.36 -2.25
N LEU A 98 -3.36 -0.07 -2.35
CA LEU A 98 -2.23 0.73 -1.90
C LEU A 98 -2.18 2.11 -2.58
N SER A 99 -2.42 2.18 -3.88
CA SER A 99 -2.42 3.44 -4.64
C SER A 99 -3.52 4.39 -4.17
N GLN A 100 -4.73 3.89 -3.92
CA GLN A 100 -5.84 4.65 -3.38
C GLN A 100 -5.54 5.16 -1.96
N ALA A 101 -5.01 4.30 -1.08
CA ALA A 101 -4.63 4.67 0.29
C ALA A 101 -3.53 5.75 0.30
N MET A 102 -2.54 5.67 -0.59
CA MET A 102 -1.50 6.70 -0.73
C MET A 102 -2.07 8.04 -1.24
N ARG A 103 -3.01 8.02 -2.18
CA ARG A 103 -3.71 9.22 -2.67
C ARG A 103 -4.53 9.88 -1.55
N MET A 104 -5.31 9.09 -0.80
CA MET A 104 -6.08 9.57 0.35
C MET A 104 -5.16 10.20 1.41
N LYS A 105 -4.03 9.55 1.72
CA LYS A 105 -3.03 10.10 2.64
C LYS A 105 -2.48 11.45 2.16
N LYS A 106 -2.16 11.58 0.88
CA LYS A 106 -1.70 12.85 0.31
C LYS A 106 -2.77 13.93 0.40
N LEU A 107 -4.01 13.61 0.05
CA LEU A 107 -5.14 14.55 0.15
C LEU A 107 -5.43 14.96 1.59
N SER A 108 -5.27 14.04 2.56
CA SER A 108 -5.39 14.34 3.99
C SER A 108 -4.29 15.30 4.45
N ALA A 109 -3.04 15.08 4.04
CA ALA A 109 -1.93 15.97 4.36
C ALA A 109 -2.14 17.39 3.78
N ASP A 110 -2.72 17.49 2.59
CA ASP A 110 -3.08 18.76 1.92
C ASP A 110 -4.37 19.40 2.48
N GLY A 111 -5.05 18.74 3.44
CA GLY A 111 -6.33 19.19 3.99
C GLY A 111 -7.49 19.16 3.00
N LYS A 112 -7.37 18.39 1.92
CA LYS A 112 -8.31 18.32 0.81
C LYS A 112 -9.11 17.01 0.76
N LEU A 113 -8.93 16.12 1.73
CA LEU A 113 -9.68 14.87 1.80
C LEU A 113 -11.09 15.16 2.37
N THR A 114 -12.09 14.92 1.55
CA THR A 114 -13.52 15.02 1.92
C THR A 114 -14.16 13.65 1.80
N THR A 115 -15.28 13.41 2.48
CA THR A 115 -16.06 12.17 2.41
C THR A 115 -16.37 11.81 0.95
N GLN A 116 -16.85 12.78 0.15
CA GLN A 116 -17.13 12.56 -1.27
C GLN A 116 -15.91 12.08 -2.06
N ARG A 117 -14.73 12.66 -1.81
CA ARG A 117 -13.49 12.22 -2.47
C ARG A 117 -13.06 10.82 -2.06
N VAL A 118 -13.34 10.42 -0.83
CA VAL A 118 -13.08 9.04 -0.39
C VAL A 118 -13.96 8.07 -1.17
N GLU A 119 -15.26 8.37 -1.28
CA GLU A 119 -16.22 7.57 -2.08
C GLU A 119 -15.80 7.51 -3.55
N ASP A 120 -15.48 8.65 -4.17
CA ASP A 120 -15.03 8.72 -5.55
C ASP A 120 -13.79 7.84 -5.79
N ILE A 121 -12.79 7.91 -4.89
CA ILE A 121 -11.56 7.12 -4.99
C ILE A 121 -11.84 5.63 -4.82
N LEU A 122 -12.74 5.23 -3.91
CA LEU A 122 -13.07 3.82 -3.70
C LEU A 122 -13.95 3.25 -4.80
N SER A 123 -14.83 4.08 -5.37
CA SER A 123 -15.69 3.73 -6.51
C SER A 123 -14.95 3.67 -7.84
N GLU A 124 -13.71 4.19 -7.91
CA GLU A 124 -12.89 4.00 -9.09
C GLU A 124 -12.80 2.51 -9.40
N ILE A 125 -13.38 2.13 -10.55
CA ILE A 125 -13.25 0.77 -11.05
C ILE A 125 -11.75 0.49 -11.09
N LYS A 126 -11.28 -0.43 -10.23
CA LYS A 126 -9.94 -1.01 -10.42
C LYS A 126 -9.94 -1.42 -11.88
N GLN A 127 -9.17 -0.71 -12.73
CA GLN A 127 -8.94 -1.23 -14.07
C GLN A 127 -8.50 -2.67 -13.81
N LYS A 128 -9.43 -3.61 -14.04
CA LYS A 128 -9.07 -5.02 -14.10
C LYS A 128 -7.80 -4.99 -14.91
N GLU A 129 -6.73 -5.59 -14.39
CA GLU A 129 -5.56 -5.82 -15.23
C GLU A 129 -6.15 -6.29 -16.54
N THR A 130 -6.25 -5.34 -17.47
CA THR A 130 -6.89 -5.58 -18.77
C THR A 130 -6.16 -6.78 -19.27
N ASP A 131 -6.85 -7.83 -19.66
CA ASP A 131 -6.32 -9.10 -20.11
C ASP A 131 -5.02 -8.87 -20.86
N ARG A 132 -3.92 -8.77 -20.11
CA ARG A 132 -2.60 -8.57 -20.66
C ARG A 132 -2.07 -9.96 -20.98
N VAL A 133 -2.13 -10.31 -22.23
CA VAL A 133 -1.35 -11.43 -22.69
C VAL A 133 0.11 -11.01 -22.70
N VAL A 134 0.88 -11.49 -21.74
CA VAL A 134 2.31 -11.21 -21.63
C VAL A 134 3.07 -12.42 -22.15
N PHE A 135 3.74 -12.24 -23.28
CA PHE A 135 4.72 -13.21 -23.77
C PHE A 135 6.11 -12.84 -23.25
N LYS A 136 6.81 -13.81 -22.65
CA LYS A 136 8.21 -13.62 -22.31
C LYS A 136 9.04 -13.59 -23.60
N ASN A 137 10.06 -12.72 -23.67
CA ASN A 137 10.92 -12.62 -24.84
C ASN A 137 11.49 -13.97 -25.28
N ASP A 138 11.91 -14.83 -24.35
CA ASP A 138 12.43 -16.17 -24.64
C ASP A 138 11.41 -17.07 -25.34
N GLN A 139 10.12 -16.86 -25.12
CA GLN A 139 9.06 -17.61 -25.81
C GLN A 139 8.88 -17.10 -27.24
N LEU A 140 8.93 -15.77 -27.44
CA LEU A 140 8.79 -15.17 -28.76
C LEU A 140 10.00 -15.41 -29.65
N HIS A 141 11.22 -15.39 -29.13
CA HIS A 141 12.43 -15.66 -29.88
C HIS A 141 12.53 -17.08 -30.47
N LYS A 142 11.65 -18.01 -30.07
CA LYS A 142 11.51 -19.31 -30.73
C LYS A 142 10.87 -19.23 -32.12
N TYR A 143 10.08 -18.19 -32.36
CA TYR A 143 9.28 -18.00 -33.56
C TYR A 143 9.75 -16.85 -34.43
N PHE A 144 10.61 -15.97 -33.88
CA PHE A 144 11.16 -14.80 -34.56
C PHE A 144 12.67 -14.86 -34.71
N PRO A 145 13.24 -14.26 -35.73
CA PRO A 145 14.71 -14.16 -35.90
C PRO A 145 15.36 -13.48 -34.68
N LYS A 146 16.58 -13.93 -34.32
CA LYS A 146 17.31 -13.41 -33.14
C LYS A 146 17.63 -11.91 -33.19
N ASN A 147 17.62 -11.30 -34.36
CA ASN A 147 17.86 -9.87 -34.57
C ASN A 147 16.60 -9.00 -34.49
N TYR A 148 15.42 -9.61 -34.26
CA TYR A 148 14.18 -8.85 -34.12
C TYR A 148 14.11 -8.15 -32.77
N SER A 149 13.80 -6.84 -32.80
CA SER A 149 13.50 -6.11 -31.58
C SER A 149 12.08 -6.46 -31.07
N THR A 150 11.84 -6.23 -29.78
CA THR A 150 10.51 -6.42 -29.17
C THR A 150 9.41 -5.66 -29.91
N GLU A 151 9.71 -4.46 -30.40
CA GLU A 151 8.80 -3.64 -31.18
C GLU A 151 8.46 -4.25 -32.55
N GLN A 152 9.44 -4.84 -33.22
CA GLN A 152 9.25 -5.53 -34.48
C GLN A 152 8.39 -6.79 -34.30
N MET A 153 8.71 -7.63 -33.31
CA MET A 153 7.89 -8.80 -32.97
C MET A 153 6.44 -8.43 -32.67
N LYS A 154 6.22 -7.39 -31.88
CA LYS A 154 4.88 -6.91 -31.55
C LYS A 154 4.10 -6.47 -32.78
N ARG A 155 4.74 -5.76 -33.69
CA ARG A 155 4.12 -5.27 -34.94
C ARG A 155 3.69 -6.43 -35.83
N GLU A 156 4.56 -7.40 -36.05
CA GLU A 156 4.24 -8.60 -36.84
C GLU A 156 3.12 -9.43 -36.22
N ILE A 157 3.11 -9.63 -34.92
CA ILE A 157 2.02 -10.32 -34.22
C ILE A 157 0.68 -9.63 -34.50
N ILE A 158 0.65 -8.30 -34.40
CA ILE A 158 -0.57 -7.53 -34.64
C ILE A 158 -1.04 -7.66 -36.10
N GLU A 159 -0.10 -7.65 -37.06
CA GLU A 159 -0.44 -7.82 -38.48
C GLU A 159 -1.00 -9.23 -38.78
N LEU A 160 -0.36 -10.27 -38.25
CA LEU A 160 -0.84 -11.64 -38.38
C LEU A 160 -2.24 -11.83 -37.78
N LEU A 161 -2.50 -11.23 -36.60
CA LEU A 161 -3.83 -11.26 -35.98
C LEU A 161 -4.88 -10.52 -36.82
N LYS A 162 -4.54 -9.41 -37.46
CA LYS A 162 -5.44 -8.72 -38.37
C LYS A 162 -5.80 -9.57 -39.58
N LEU A 163 -4.80 -10.23 -40.19
CA LEU A 163 -5.02 -11.13 -41.31
C LEU A 163 -5.90 -12.34 -40.91
N TYR A 164 -5.71 -12.87 -39.71
CA TYR A 164 -6.49 -13.96 -39.18
C TYR A 164 -7.97 -13.57 -39.00
N VAL A 165 -8.24 -12.40 -38.43
CA VAL A 165 -9.61 -11.89 -38.21
C VAL A 165 -10.33 -11.54 -39.52
N LEU A 166 -9.60 -11.12 -40.58
CA LEU A 166 -10.17 -10.80 -41.87
C LEU A 166 -10.54 -12.06 -42.70
N ASN A 167 -10.01 -13.22 -42.34
CA ASN A 167 -10.27 -14.50 -43.06
C ASN A 167 -11.32 -15.38 -42.36
N TYR A 168 -11.93 -14.89 -41.29
CA TYR A 168 -13.06 -15.49 -40.58
C TYR A 168 -14.28 -14.55 -40.61
#